data_2bc71ec58ec418925cab7fa9416ffc8a
#
_entry.id   2bc71ec58ec418925cab7fa9416ffc8a
#
_cell.length_a   1.000
_cell.length_b   1.000
_cell.length_c   1.000
_cell.angle_alpha   90.00
_cell.angle_beta   90.00
_cell.angle_gamma   90.00
#
_symmetry.space_group_name_H-M   'P 1'
#
loop_
_entity.id
_entity.type
_entity.pdbx_description
1 polymer ?
#
loop_
_entity_poly.entity_id
_entity_poly.type
_entity_poly.pdbx_seq_one_letter_code
_entity_poly.pdbx_strand_id
1 'polypeptide(L)'
;MLSRKIAGAALIVAAMTGCAGAQNVKHGYFFAGGHYIDTKGGQIMAGQMYVESRIPANVTKPYPIVMIHGAAQTGTNFTGTPDGRKGWADYFAEQGYAVYVVDQPARGRSADAGNAGSITRFTANILERRFTATAKFKEWPQAALHTQFPGDGPNKGQRGDPVFDQFYASQVQLLRPNSVSEKLVRDAGAALLDRIGPAIILTHSQSGPFGWVIADERPKLVKGIVAAEPSGPPFRNAVFGTQPGRLWGVTETPMAYTPAVSNPKDIATVEESTADGPNLVKCMKQAEPARKLTNLQNLPVLVFSAEASYHAAYDHCTAKYLKQAGVKADFVRLEDAGIKGNGHMVMIEKNNLEIAAMINGWLDKNIR
;
A
#
# COMPACT_ATOMS: atom_id res chain seq x y z
N MET A 1 26.20 -64.73 45.51
CA MET A 1 26.46 -63.96 44.30
C MET A 1 25.42 -62.81 44.25
N LEU A 2 25.83 -61.60 44.65
CA LEU A 2 24.95 -60.44 44.73
C LEU A 2 25.03 -59.70 43.38
N SER A 3 23.87 -59.60 42.71
CA SER A 3 23.72 -58.76 41.51
C SER A 3 23.31 -57.31 41.93
N ARG A 4 24.16 -56.34 41.67
CA ARG A 4 23.91 -54.90 41.83
C ARG A 4 23.18 -54.40 40.59
N LYS A 5 21.95 -53.91 40.80
CA LYS A 5 21.21 -53.09 39.80
C LYS A 5 21.70 -51.64 39.90
N ILE A 6 22.21 -51.13 38.77
CA ILE A 6 22.56 -49.71 38.60
C ILE A 6 21.30 -48.99 38.10
N ALA A 7 20.76 -48.08 38.91
CA ALA A 7 19.70 -47.19 38.51
C ALA A 7 20.26 -45.97 37.76
N GLY A 8 19.97 -45.87 36.48
CA GLY A 8 20.29 -44.69 35.67
C GLY A 8 19.31 -43.58 35.92
N ALA A 9 19.78 -42.46 36.44
CA ALA A 9 19.01 -41.24 36.55
C ALA A 9 18.97 -40.51 35.19
N ALA A 10 17.78 -40.44 34.59
CA ALA A 10 17.56 -39.63 33.40
C ALA A 10 17.41 -38.15 33.78
N LEU A 11 18.35 -37.32 33.35
CA LEU A 11 18.26 -35.85 33.46
C LEU A 11 17.24 -35.36 32.45
N ILE A 12 16.07 -34.91 32.92
CA ILE A 12 15.10 -34.19 32.09
C ILE A 12 15.57 -32.74 32.00
N VAL A 13 16.14 -32.33 30.85
CA VAL A 13 16.41 -30.97 30.51
C VAL A 13 15.08 -30.35 30.05
N ALA A 14 14.42 -29.60 30.95
CA ALA A 14 13.27 -28.79 30.60
C ALA A 14 13.75 -27.63 29.71
N ALA A 15 13.48 -27.71 28.40
CA ALA A 15 13.62 -26.59 27.49
C ALA A 15 12.55 -25.56 27.88
N MET A 16 12.97 -24.49 28.54
CA MET A 16 12.13 -23.29 28.70
C MET A 16 11.99 -22.63 27.33
N THR A 17 10.95 -22.98 26.58
CA THR A 17 10.46 -22.16 25.49
C THR A 17 9.90 -20.90 26.12
N GLY A 18 10.70 -19.82 26.08
CA GLY A 18 10.21 -18.50 26.44
C GLY A 18 9.02 -18.16 25.57
N CYS A 19 7.82 -18.14 26.13
CA CYS A 19 6.68 -17.44 25.55
C CYS A 19 7.11 -15.99 25.39
N ALA A 20 7.37 -15.55 24.15
CA ALA A 20 7.40 -14.14 23.83
C ALA A 20 6.04 -13.59 24.26
N GLY A 21 5.99 -12.89 25.39
CA GLY A 21 4.76 -12.32 25.93
C GLY A 21 4.12 -11.45 24.86
N ALA A 22 2.84 -11.68 24.61
CA ALA A 22 2.06 -10.83 23.72
C ALA A 22 2.29 -9.38 24.15
N GLN A 23 2.90 -8.57 23.26
CA GLN A 23 3.13 -7.15 23.56
C GLN A 23 1.74 -6.54 23.78
N ASN A 24 1.54 -5.87 24.92
CA ASN A 24 0.33 -5.12 25.18
C ASN A 24 0.24 -3.98 24.16
N VAL A 25 -0.64 -4.12 23.17
CA VAL A 25 -0.89 -3.09 22.15
C VAL A 25 -2.12 -2.30 22.56
N LYS A 26 -1.95 -0.99 22.77
CA LYS A 26 -3.07 -0.08 23.01
C LYS A 26 -3.76 0.25 21.70
N HIS A 27 -5.04 -0.08 21.60
CA HIS A 27 -5.91 0.29 20.49
C HIS A 27 -6.63 1.59 20.78
N GLY A 28 -6.83 2.41 19.74
CA GLY A 28 -7.58 3.65 19.82
C GLY A 28 -7.99 4.14 18.43
N TYR A 29 -8.75 5.23 18.38
CA TYR A 29 -9.08 5.90 17.14
C TYR A 29 -9.25 7.40 17.35
N PHE A 30 -9.13 8.14 16.25
CA PHE A 30 -9.46 9.56 16.16
C PHE A 30 -9.76 9.93 14.71
N PHE A 31 -10.16 11.18 14.48
CA PHE A 31 -10.31 11.72 13.13
C PHE A 31 -9.25 12.79 12.88
N ALA A 32 -8.71 12.82 11.66
CA ALA A 32 -7.75 13.81 11.19
C ALA A 32 -8.33 14.60 10.02
N GLY A 33 -7.97 15.87 9.91
CA GLY A 33 -8.51 16.77 8.89
C GLY A 33 -9.99 17.03 9.04
N GLY A 34 -10.64 17.39 7.92
CA GLY A 34 -12.04 17.77 7.88
C GLY A 34 -12.29 19.24 8.18
N HIS A 35 -13.43 19.72 7.70
CA HIS A 35 -13.92 21.09 7.92
C HIS A 35 -15.45 21.08 7.86
N TYR A 36 -16.08 22.10 8.45
CA TYR A 36 -17.52 22.28 8.34
C TYR A 36 -17.90 22.89 7.01
N ILE A 37 -18.92 22.36 6.38
CA ILE A 37 -19.55 22.89 5.17
C ILE A 37 -21.02 23.20 5.45
N ASP A 38 -21.55 24.25 4.81
CA ASP A 38 -22.95 24.66 4.95
C ASP A 38 -23.87 23.73 4.15
N THR A 39 -25.01 23.41 4.74
CA THR A 39 -26.14 22.71 4.11
C THR A 39 -27.44 23.44 4.43
N LYS A 40 -28.56 23.00 3.80
CA LYS A 40 -29.89 23.57 4.12
C LYS A 40 -30.32 23.38 5.59
N GLY A 41 -29.79 22.33 6.24
CA GLY A 41 -30.12 21.94 7.61
C GLY A 41 -29.11 22.40 8.66
N GLY A 42 -28.06 23.15 8.29
CA GLY A 42 -26.95 23.53 9.15
C GLY A 42 -25.61 23.01 8.64
N GLN A 43 -24.58 23.05 9.47
CA GLN A 43 -23.23 22.65 9.08
C GLN A 43 -23.00 21.14 9.31
N ILE A 44 -22.29 20.51 8.37
CA ILE A 44 -21.82 19.11 8.50
C ILE A 44 -20.32 19.03 8.31
N MET A 45 -19.70 17.99 8.86
CA MET A 45 -18.26 17.71 8.68
C MET A 45 -18.02 17.06 7.31
N ALA A 46 -17.00 17.52 6.60
CA ALA A 46 -16.56 16.98 5.30
C ALA A 46 -15.04 16.80 5.26
N GLY A 47 -14.56 15.80 4.54
CA GLY A 47 -13.13 15.55 4.29
C GLY A 47 -12.34 15.00 5.48
N GLN A 48 -13.01 14.64 6.58
CA GLN A 48 -12.37 13.98 7.72
C GLN A 48 -11.92 12.56 7.35
N MET A 49 -10.83 12.12 7.98
CA MET A 49 -10.23 10.80 7.81
C MET A 49 -10.22 10.05 9.15
N TYR A 50 -10.85 8.88 9.22
CA TYR A 50 -10.76 7.99 10.37
C TYR A 50 -9.36 7.39 10.46
N VAL A 51 -8.81 7.35 11.67
CA VAL A 51 -7.49 6.83 11.99
C VAL A 51 -7.61 5.86 13.14
N GLU A 52 -7.33 4.58 12.90
CA GLU A 52 -7.16 3.56 13.93
C GLU A 52 -5.70 3.52 14.36
N SER A 53 -5.44 3.53 15.66
CA SER A 53 -4.08 3.44 16.20
C SER A 53 -3.83 2.11 16.89
N ARG A 54 -2.62 1.55 16.70
CA ARG A 54 -2.09 0.38 17.39
C ARG A 54 -0.72 0.74 17.93
N ILE A 55 -0.66 1.02 19.22
CA ILE A 55 0.55 1.51 19.89
C ILE A 55 1.06 0.42 20.84
N PRO A 56 2.19 -0.22 20.54
CA PRO A 56 2.77 -1.21 21.45
C PRO A 56 3.21 -0.53 22.76
N ALA A 57 3.19 -1.27 23.85
CA ALA A 57 3.61 -0.78 25.15
C ALA A 57 5.05 -0.26 25.13
N ASN A 58 5.89 -0.85 24.27
CA ASN A 58 7.28 -0.44 24.06
C ASN A 58 7.48 -0.08 22.57
N VAL A 59 7.40 1.20 22.24
CA VAL A 59 7.72 1.72 20.89
C VAL A 59 9.23 1.82 20.78
N THR A 60 9.84 1.03 19.90
CA THR A 60 11.30 0.96 19.72
C THR A 60 11.78 1.55 18.39
N LYS A 61 10.86 1.81 17.48
CA LYS A 61 11.17 2.36 16.15
C LYS A 61 11.02 3.89 16.15
N PRO A 62 11.91 4.61 15.41
CA PRO A 62 11.99 6.07 15.51
C PRO A 62 10.75 6.79 14.96
N TYR A 63 10.02 6.18 14.03
CA TYR A 63 8.86 6.78 13.38
C TYR A 63 7.70 5.81 13.28
N PRO A 64 6.45 6.25 13.48
CA PRO A 64 5.26 5.44 13.23
C PRO A 64 5.09 5.13 11.74
N ILE A 65 4.28 4.10 11.45
CA ILE A 65 3.82 3.78 10.10
C ILE A 65 2.37 4.21 9.94
N VAL A 66 2.07 5.00 8.91
CA VAL A 66 0.70 5.31 8.46
C VAL A 66 0.39 4.44 7.25
N MET A 67 -0.63 3.58 7.36
CA MET A 67 -1.05 2.65 6.31
C MET A 67 -2.31 3.15 5.60
N ILE A 68 -2.20 3.34 4.27
CA ILE A 68 -3.27 3.88 3.42
C ILE A 68 -3.67 2.83 2.38
N HIS A 69 -4.93 2.38 2.44
CA HIS A 69 -5.47 1.32 1.60
C HIS A 69 -5.69 1.75 0.12
N GLY A 70 -5.92 0.76 -0.76
CA GLY A 70 -6.18 0.94 -2.18
C GLY A 70 -7.64 1.27 -2.54
N ALA A 71 -7.95 1.13 -3.83
CA ALA A 71 -9.28 1.39 -4.38
C ALA A 71 -10.33 0.43 -3.84
N ALA A 72 -11.53 0.94 -3.56
CA ALA A 72 -12.69 0.20 -3.07
C ALA A 72 -12.48 -0.54 -1.74
N GLN A 73 -11.47 -0.18 -0.96
CA GLN A 73 -11.09 -0.84 0.28
C GLN A 73 -11.12 0.11 1.47
N THR A 74 -10.84 -0.43 2.65
CA THR A 74 -10.68 0.29 3.92
C THR A 74 -9.41 -0.20 4.62
N GLY A 75 -9.11 0.34 5.79
CA GLY A 75 -8.00 -0.12 6.63
C GLY A 75 -8.07 -1.60 7.02
N THR A 76 -9.21 -2.27 6.84
CA THR A 76 -9.35 -3.71 7.13
C THR A 76 -8.34 -4.58 6.41
N ASN A 77 -7.85 -4.17 5.23
CA ASN A 77 -6.82 -4.91 4.51
C ASN A 77 -5.49 -5.05 5.26
N PHE A 78 -5.23 -4.15 6.20
CA PHE A 78 -4.00 -4.18 6.99
C PHE A 78 -4.21 -4.74 8.39
N THR A 79 -5.46 -4.78 8.88
CA THR A 79 -5.76 -5.21 10.25
C THR A 79 -5.98 -6.71 10.40
N GLY A 80 -6.13 -7.43 9.28
CA GLY A 80 -6.30 -8.88 9.24
C GLY A 80 -6.40 -9.37 7.80
N THR A 81 -6.65 -10.65 7.61
CA THR A 81 -6.87 -11.27 6.31
C THR A 81 -8.28 -11.88 6.24
N PRO A 82 -8.87 -12.07 5.05
CA PRO A 82 -10.23 -12.60 4.92
C PRO A 82 -10.38 -14.05 5.43
N ASP A 83 -9.29 -14.78 5.58
CA ASP A 83 -9.21 -16.12 6.17
C ASP A 83 -8.79 -16.13 7.65
N GLY A 84 -8.79 -14.95 8.31
CA GLY A 84 -8.60 -14.82 9.77
C GLY A 84 -7.14 -14.81 10.24
N ARG A 85 -6.15 -14.76 9.34
CA ARG A 85 -4.74 -14.65 9.74
C ARG A 85 -4.36 -13.22 10.13
N LYS A 86 -3.18 -13.06 10.74
CA LYS A 86 -2.59 -11.79 11.17
C LYS A 86 -2.39 -10.84 9.98
N GLY A 87 -2.80 -9.58 10.16
CA GLY A 87 -2.54 -8.49 9.21
C GLY A 87 -1.20 -7.79 9.44
N TRP A 88 -0.83 -6.93 8.51
CA TRP A 88 0.41 -6.14 8.59
C TRP A 88 0.44 -5.18 9.78
N ALA A 89 -0.71 -4.62 10.18
CA ALA A 89 -0.76 -3.66 11.28
C ALA A 89 -0.31 -4.28 12.60
N ASP A 90 -0.73 -5.52 12.88
CA ASP A 90 -0.28 -6.25 14.07
C ASP A 90 1.19 -6.66 13.95
N TYR A 91 1.60 -7.13 12.76
CA TYR A 91 2.99 -7.47 12.51
C TYR A 91 3.93 -6.28 12.82
N PHE A 92 3.65 -5.10 12.27
CA PHE A 92 4.52 -3.94 12.50
C PHE A 92 4.45 -3.42 13.94
N ALA A 93 3.29 -3.52 14.60
CA ALA A 93 3.21 -3.21 16.04
C ALA A 93 4.10 -4.16 16.86
N GLU A 94 4.12 -5.45 16.54
CA GLU A 94 5.02 -6.44 17.17
C GLU A 94 6.52 -6.16 16.88
N GLN A 95 6.83 -5.50 15.73
CA GLN A 95 8.19 -5.03 15.43
C GLN A 95 8.56 -3.74 16.16
N GLY A 96 7.68 -3.19 17.00
CA GLY A 96 7.91 -1.99 17.82
C GLY A 96 7.54 -0.67 17.15
N TYR A 97 6.81 -0.68 16.03
CA TYR A 97 6.26 0.54 15.44
C TYR A 97 4.95 0.94 16.12
N ALA A 98 4.76 2.23 16.37
CA ALA A 98 3.40 2.77 16.45
C ALA A 98 2.78 2.71 15.04
N VAL A 99 1.55 2.18 14.92
CA VAL A 99 0.89 1.98 13.62
C VAL A 99 -0.42 2.74 13.59
N TYR A 100 -0.64 3.48 12.51
CA TYR A 100 -1.88 4.18 12.21
C TYR A 100 -2.47 3.64 10.92
N VAL A 101 -3.66 3.06 10.99
CA VAL A 101 -4.39 2.53 9.83
C VAL A 101 -5.55 3.46 9.53
N VAL A 102 -5.63 3.97 8.31
CA VAL A 102 -6.64 4.96 7.95
C VAL A 102 -7.72 4.39 7.04
N ASP A 103 -8.93 4.94 7.13
CA ASP A 103 -9.92 4.89 6.07
C ASP A 103 -9.89 6.23 5.34
N GLN A 104 -9.67 6.22 4.01
CA GLN A 104 -9.63 7.44 3.21
C GLN A 104 -10.93 8.24 3.37
N PRO A 105 -10.92 9.59 3.27
CA PRO A 105 -12.15 10.38 3.28
C PRO A 105 -13.22 9.82 2.34
N ALA A 106 -14.48 9.85 2.77
CA ALA A 106 -15.64 9.28 2.09
C ALA A 106 -15.59 7.75 1.88
N ARG A 107 -14.85 7.03 2.75
CA ARG A 107 -14.80 5.56 2.74
C ARG A 107 -14.88 4.98 4.14
N GLY A 108 -15.47 3.79 4.23
CA GLY A 108 -15.53 3.02 5.47
C GLY A 108 -16.05 3.88 6.64
N ARG A 109 -15.22 4.07 7.65
CA ARG A 109 -15.52 4.86 8.86
C ARG A 109 -15.33 6.38 8.68
N SER A 110 -14.84 6.82 7.52
CA SER A 110 -14.73 8.24 7.14
C SER A 110 -15.95 8.65 6.34
N ALA A 111 -16.95 9.24 7.01
CA ALA A 111 -18.23 9.57 6.41
C ALA A 111 -18.10 10.45 5.16
N ASP A 112 -18.91 10.16 4.13
CA ASP A 112 -19.06 11.02 2.95
C ASP A 112 -20.08 12.12 3.21
N ALA A 113 -19.69 13.37 2.97
CA ALA A 113 -20.59 14.52 3.05
C ALA A 113 -21.46 14.70 1.80
N GLY A 114 -21.30 13.83 0.78
CA GLY A 114 -22.08 13.89 -0.48
C GLY A 114 -21.67 15.00 -1.43
N ASN A 115 -20.54 15.67 -1.21
CA ASN A 115 -20.12 16.84 -1.98
C ASN A 115 -18.79 16.64 -2.73
N ALA A 116 -18.12 15.49 -2.55
CA ALA A 116 -16.75 15.31 -3.01
C ALA A 116 -16.64 14.85 -4.48
N GLY A 117 -17.61 14.09 -5.01
CA GLY A 117 -17.56 13.58 -6.37
C GLY A 117 -18.57 12.46 -6.63
N SER A 118 -18.45 11.80 -7.78
CA SER A 118 -19.28 10.64 -8.08
C SER A 118 -18.77 9.38 -7.37
N ILE A 119 -19.72 8.53 -7.00
CA ILE A 119 -19.43 7.25 -6.31
C ILE A 119 -19.53 6.10 -7.30
N THR A 120 -18.59 5.16 -7.24
CA THR A 120 -18.62 3.90 -8.00
C THR A 120 -18.26 2.72 -7.11
N ARG A 121 -18.52 1.49 -7.58
CA ARG A 121 -18.15 0.24 -6.91
C ARG A 121 -17.50 -0.73 -7.88
N PHE A 122 -16.60 -1.56 -7.39
CA PHE A 122 -16.13 -2.70 -8.16
C PHE A 122 -17.12 -3.87 -8.05
N THR A 123 -17.40 -4.50 -9.18
CA THR A 123 -18.17 -5.72 -9.21
C THR A 123 -17.32 -6.92 -8.77
N ALA A 124 -17.95 -7.99 -8.29
CA ALA A 124 -17.25 -9.23 -7.97
C ALA A 124 -16.43 -9.75 -9.16
N ASN A 125 -16.97 -9.67 -10.37
CA ASN A 125 -16.27 -10.08 -11.59
C ASN A 125 -14.94 -9.34 -11.80
N ILE A 126 -14.88 -8.05 -11.51
CA ILE A 126 -13.63 -7.28 -11.61
C ILE A 126 -12.60 -7.81 -10.60
N LEU A 127 -13.03 -8.07 -9.36
CA LEU A 127 -12.13 -8.55 -8.32
C LEU A 127 -11.64 -9.98 -8.58
N GLU A 128 -12.54 -10.87 -9.00
CA GLU A 128 -12.17 -12.23 -9.41
C GLU A 128 -11.10 -12.22 -10.51
N ARG A 129 -11.29 -11.42 -11.54
CA ARG A 129 -10.43 -11.39 -12.73
C ARG A 129 -9.08 -10.74 -12.46
N ARG A 130 -9.03 -9.69 -11.62
CA ARG A 130 -7.86 -8.84 -11.45
C ARG A 130 -7.11 -9.04 -10.15
N PHE A 131 -7.74 -9.62 -9.10
CA PHE A 131 -7.14 -9.67 -7.78
C PHE A 131 -7.05 -11.07 -7.19
N THR A 132 -8.07 -11.90 -7.31
CA THR A 132 -8.17 -13.13 -6.49
C THR A 132 -8.08 -14.43 -7.29
N ALA A 133 -8.61 -14.50 -8.52
CA ALA A 133 -8.58 -15.68 -9.37
C ALA A 133 -7.85 -15.45 -10.71
N THR A 134 -6.83 -14.60 -10.71
CA THR A 134 -6.18 -14.10 -11.92
C THR A 134 -5.59 -15.20 -12.78
N ALA A 135 -5.07 -16.28 -12.17
CA ALA A 135 -4.56 -17.45 -12.88
C ALA A 135 -5.62 -18.18 -13.74
N LYS A 136 -6.89 -18.07 -13.36
CA LYS A 136 -8.00 -18.64 -14.15
C LYS A 136 -8.32 -17.78 -15.38
N PHE A 137 -8.30 -16.46 -15.23
CA PHE A 137 -8.73 -15.53 -16.29
C PHE A 137 -7.59 -15.11 -17.22
N LYS A 138 -6.34 -15.04 -16.75
CA LYS A 138 -5.12 -14.80 -17.54
C LYS A 138 -5.22 -13.56 -18.43
N GLU A 139 -5.71 -12.43 -17.88
CA GLU A 139 -5.87 -11.17 -18.63
C GLU A 139 -4.52 -10.46 -18.94
N TRP A 140 -3.42 -10.91 -18.35
CA TRP A 140 -2.03 -10.50 -18.63
C TRP A 140 -1.11 -11.71 -18.49
N PRO A 141 0.08 -11.68 -19.08
CA PRO A 141 0.97 -12.87 -19.13
C PRO A 141 1.34 -13.42 -17.75
N GLN A 142 1.66 -12.56 -16.77
CA GLN A 142 2.07 -12.99 -15.42
C GLN A 142 0.92 -13.55 -14.58
N ALA A 143 -0.34 -13.28 -14.93
CA ALA A 143 -1.52 -13.72 -14.16
C ALA A 143 -1.54 -15.23 -13.88
N ALA A 144 -0.98 -16.04 -14.80
CA ALA A 144 -0.92 -17.49 -14.65
C ALA A 144 -0.10 -17.96 -13.45
N LEU A 145 0.79 -17.12 -12.91
CA LEU A 145 1.66 -17.42 -11.79
C LEU A 145 0.98 -17.24 -10.42
N HIS A 146 -0.27 -16.74 -10.37
CA HIS A 146 -0.95 -16.45 -9.11
C HIS A 146 -1.34 -17.70 -8.33
N THR A 147 -0.71 -17.93 -7.19
CA THR A 147 -0.91 -19.12 -6.34
C THR A 147 -1.23 -18.77 -4.87
N GLN A 148 -1.01 -17.53 -4.45
CA GLN A 148 -1.01 -17.14 -3.04
C GLN A 148 -2.37 -16.70 -2.48
N PHE A 149 -3.44 -16.58 -3.28
CA PHE A 149 -4.75 -16.31 -2.70
C PHE A 149 -5.17 -17.44 -1.76
N PRO A 150 -5.66 -17.13 -0.52
CA PRO A 150 -5.85 -18.14 0.55
C PRO A 150 -7.05 -19.06 0.38
N GLY A 151 -7.96 -18.80 -0.53
CA GLY A 151 -9.15 -19.66 -0.76
C GLY A 151 -8.81 -21.07 -1.27
N ASP A 152 -9.79 -21.93 -1.26
CA ASP A 152 -9.69 -23.36 -1.62
C ASP A 152 -10.80 -23.81 -2.59
N GLY A 153 -10.64 -25.07 -3.08
CA GLY A 153 -11.62 -25.74 -3.91
C GLY A 153 -11.73 -25.20 -5.35
N PRO A 154 -12.76 -25.65 -6.10
CA PRO A 154 -12.91 -25.32 -7.51
C PRO A 154 -13.23 -23.84 -7.77
N ASN A 155 -13.82 -23.17 -6.78
CA ASN A 155 -14.16 -21.75 -6.85
C ASN A 155 -13.13 -20.84 -6.17
N LYS A 156 -11.93 -21.33 -5.87
CA LYS A 156 -10.88 -20.54 -5.22
C LYS A 156 -10.75 -19.14 -5.82
N GLY A 157 -10.90 -18.12 -4.98
CA GLY A 157 -10.82 -16.72 -5.36
C GLY A 157 -12.01 -16.18 -6.16
N GLN A 158 -13.13 -16.88 -6.16
CA GLN A 158 -14.37 -16.48 -6.87
C GLN A 158 -15.57 -16.57 -5.93
N ARG A 159 -16.70 -16.05 -6.36
CA ARG A 159 -17.99 -16.16 -5.63
C ARG A 159 -18.27 -17.61 -5.25
N GLY A 160 -18.67 -17.82 -3.98
CA GLY A 160 -18.86 -19.14 -3.38
C GLY A 160 -17.61 -19.76 -2.76
N ASP A 161 -16.44 -19.13 -2.89
CA ASP A 161 -15.29 -19.35 -2.01
C ASP A 161 -15.48 -18.48 -0.75
N PRO A 162 -15.59 -19.05 0.46
CA PRO A 162 -15.83 -18.26 1.68
C PRO A 162 -14.80 -17.16 1.90
N VAL A 163 -13.55 -17.37 1.52
CA VAL A 163 -12.47 -16.37 1.64
C VAL A 163 -12.68 -15.23 0.66
N PHE A 164 -13.05 -15.54 -0.60
CA PHE A 164 -13.42 -14.50 -1.56
C PHE A 164 -14.65 -13.72 -1.11
N ASP A 165 -15.70 -14.41 -0.65
CA ASP A 165 -16.94 -13.76 -0.23
C ASP A 165 -16.70 -12.83 0.97
N GLN A 166 -15.84 -13.22 1.93
CA GLN A 166 -15.40 -12.37 3.04
C GLN A 166 -14.59 -11.17 2.53
N PHE A 167 -13.67 -11.38 1.59
CA PHE A 167 -12.92 -10.29 0.96
C PHE A 167 -13.85 -9.34 0.19
N TYR A 168 -14.80 -9.87 -0.57
CA TYR A 168 -15.74 -9.03 -1.33
C TYR A 168 -16.68 -8.25 -0.40
N ALA A 169 -17.12 -8.84 0.72
CA ALA A 169 -17.93 -8.16 1.73
C ALA A 169 -17.23 -6.92 2.35
N SER A 170 -15.90 -6.90 2.39
CA SER A 170 -15.12 -5.76 2.87
C SER A 170 -15.02 -4.59 1.86
N GLN A 171 -15.47 -4.80 0.61
CA GLN A 171 -15.35 -3.76 -0.44
C GLN A 171 -16.38 -2.65 -0.26
N VAL A 172 -15.92 -1.42 -0.43
CA VAL A 172 -16.72 -0.21 -0.28
C VAL A 172 -16.76 0.60 -1.59
N GLN A 173 -17.58 1.62 -1.61
CA GLN A 173 -17.57 2.60 -2.71
C GLN A 173 -16.24 3.37 -2.76
N LEU A 174 -15.96 3.96 -3.93
CA LEU A 174 -14.82 4.85 -4.14
C LEU A 174 -15.25 6.10 -4.90
N LEU A 175 -14.61 7.22 -4.58
CA LEU A 175 -14.83 8.49 -5.26
C LEU A 175 -14.17 8.52 -6.64
N ARG A 176 -14.83 9.22 -7.56
CA ARG A 176 -14.30 9.54 -8.90
C ARG A 176 -14.45 11.02 -9.19
N PRO A 177 -13.53 11.63 -9.94
CA PRO A 177 -12.25 11.05 -10.42
C PRO A 177 -11.23 10.85 -9.29
N ASN A 178 -10.14 10.11 -9.55
CA ASN A 178 -9.09 9.84 -8.56
C ASN A 178 -8.44 11.10 -7.99
N SER A 179 -8.35 12.17 -8.78
CA SER A 179 -7.84 13.49 -8.34
C SER A 179 -8.61 14.07 -7.15
N VAL A 180 -9.90 13.73 -6.99
CA VAL A 180 -10.68 14.12 -5.80
C VAL A 180 -10.15 13.39 -4.57
N SER A 181 -9.98 12.07 -4.65
CA SER A 181 -9.40 11.29 -3.55
C SER A 181 -7.98 11.75 -3.20
N GLU A 182 -7.13 12.07 -4.21
CA GLU A 182 -5.78 12.60 -3.98
C GLU A 182 -5.81 13.89 -3.15
N LYS A 183 -6.67 14.86 -3.51
CA LYS A 183 -6.79 16.13 -2.77
C LYS A 183 -7.26 15.90 -1.33
N LEU A 184 -8.32 15.11 -1.15
CA LEU A 184 -8.89 14.87 0.18
C LEU A 184 -7.87 14.13 1.08
N VAL A 185 -7.16 13.14 0.55
CA VAL A 185 -6.15 12.38 1.32
C VAL A 185 -4.89 13.22 1.55
N ARG A 186 -4.48 14.08 0.61
CA ARG A 186 -3.40 15.03 0.84
C ARG A 186 -3.71 15.91 2.07
N ASP A 187 -4.88 16.53 2.09
CA ASP A 187 -5.27 17.49 3.13
C ASP A 187 -5.45 16.77 4.50
N ALA A 188 -6.16 15.65 4.52
CA ALA A 188 -6.35 14.87 5.75
C ALA A 188 -5.06 14.19 6.23
N GLY A 189 -4.22 13.72 5.31
CA GLY A 189 -2.91 13.14 5.59
C GLY A 189 -1.92 14.17 6.14
N ALA A 190 -1.92 15.39 5.61
CA ALA A 190 -1.16 16.51 6.16
C ALA A 190 -1.59 16.82 7.60
N ALA A 191 -2.91 16.94 7.84
CA ALA A 191 -3.45 17.14 9.19
C ALA A 191 -3.12 15.98 10.15
N LEU A 192 -3.11 14.74 9.65
CA LEU A 192 -2.66 13.60 10.45
C LEU A 192 -1.20 13.75 10.86
N LEU A 193 -0.30 14.07 9.93
CA LEU A 193 1.12 14.26 10.22
C LEU A 193 1.36 15.45 11.16
N ASP A 194 0.62 16.55 11.01
CA ASP A 194 0.68 17.69 11.94
C ASP A 194 0.31 17.28 13.38
N ARG A 195 -0.55 16.28 13.55
CA ARG A 195 -0.97 15.75 14.85
C ARG A 195 0.00 14.73 15.45
N ILE A 196 0.51 13.78 14.64
CA ILE A 196 1.31 12.66 15.14
C ILE A 196 2.82 12.88 15.02
N GLY A 197 3.25 13.91 14.29
CA GLY A 197 4.65 14.16 13.97
C GLY A 197 5.17 13.35 12.78
N PRO A 198 6.52 13.29 12.64
CA PRO A 198 7.17 12.60 11.53
C PRO A 198 6.79 11.12 11.44
N ALA A 199 6.51 10.62 10.22
CA ALA A 199 6.05 9.25 9.99
C ALA A 199 6.56 8.65 8.67
N ILE A 200 6.47 7.34 8.57
CA ILE A 200 6.62 6.55 7.34
C ILE A 200 5.22 6.36 6.75
N ILE A 201 5.09 6.54 5.43
CA ILE A 201 3.82 6.32 4.73
C ILE A 201 3.89 4.99 3.98
N LEU A 202 3.00 4.05 4.30
CA LEU A 202 2.82 2.80 3.55
C LEU A 202 1.53 2.88 2.74
N THR A 203 1.63 2.76 1.43
CA THR A 203 0.53 2.85 0.48
C THR A 203 0.37 1.57 -0.31
N HIS A 204 -0.85 1.31 -0.81
CA HIS A 204 -1.13 0.21 -1.74
C HIS A 204 -2.01 0.69 -2.89
N SER A 205 -1.63 0.32 -4.14
CA SER A 205 -2.49 0.53 -5.31
C SER A 205 -2.87 2.00 -5.53
N GLN A 206 -4.17 2.32 -5.51
CA GLN A 206 -4.68 3.68 -5.68
C GLN A 206 -4.05 4.69 -4.71
N SER A 207 -3.65 4.28 -3.53
CA SER A 207 -3.03 5.18 -2.56
C SER A 207 -1.56 5.49 -2.82
N GLY A 208 -0.91 4.86 -3.81
CA GLY A 208 0.46 5.21 -4.20
C GLY A 208 0.62 6.73 -4.44
N PRO A 209 -0.17 7.34 -5.35
CA PRO A 209 -0.20 8.79 -5.53
C PRO A 209 -0.39 9.60 -4.24
N PHE A 210 -1.15 9.08 -3.28
CA PHE A 210 -1.41 9.79 -2.02
C PHE A 210 -0.15 9.91 -1.15
N GLY A 211 0.72 8.90 -1.16
CA GLY A 211 2.02 8.99 -0.50
C GLY A 211 2.87 10.14 -1.05
N TRP A 212 2.85 10.31 -2.37
CA TRP A 212 3.61 11.38 -3.05
C TRP A 212 3.07 12.76 -2.70
N VAL A 213 1.73 12.98 -2.77
CA VAL A 213 1.15 14.30 -2.49
C VAL A 213 1.22 14.69 -1.02
N ILE A 214 1.16 13.72 -0.08
CA ILE A 214 1.37 13.98 1.35
C ILE A 214 2.82 14.39 1.60
N ALA A 215 3.79 13.72 0.96
CA ALA A 215 5.22 14.05 1.09
C ALA A 215 5.53 15.41 0.48
N ASP A 216 4.88 15.78 -0.63
CA ASP A 216 5.02 17.10 -1.24
C ASP A 216 4.47 18.20 -0.34
N GLU A 217 3.35 17.95 0.35
CA GLU A 217 2.69 18.89 1.27
C GLU A 217 3.40 19.02 2.62
N ARG A 218 4.02 17.92 3.12
CA ARG A 218 4.73 17.86 4.43
C ARG A 218 6.12 17.22 4.30
N PRO A 219 7.03 17.80 3.50
CA PRO A 219 8.31 17.17 3.18
C PRO A 219 9.21 16.93 4.40
N LYS A 220 9.05 17.71 5.49
CA LYS A 220 9.81 17.52 6.72
C LYS A 220 9.26 16.39 7.61
N LEU A 221 7.98 16.05 7.44
CA LEU A 221 7.28 15.08 8.28
C LEU A 221 7.23 13.68 7.66
N VAL A 222 7.36 13.52 6.34
CA VAL A 222 7.47 12.20 5.72
C VAL A 222 8.94 11.76 5.74
N LYS A 223 9.22 10.63 6.42
CA LYS A 223 10.57 10.08 6.59
C LYS A 223 10.92 8.97 5.63
N GLY A 224 9.92 8.38 5.00
CA GLY A 224 10.06 7.39 3.95
C GLY A 224 8.72 6.97 3.42
N ILE A 225 8.69 6.38 2.23
CA ILE A 225 7.49 5.85 1.62
C ILE A 225 7.72 4.40 1.20
N VAL A 226 6.78 3.53 1.58
CA VAL A 226 6.65 2.17 1.05
C VAL A 226 5.44 2.16 0.14
N ALA A 227 5.67 2.03 -1.16
CA ALA A 227 4.65 2.02 -2.19
C ALA A 227 4.48 0.59 -2.73
N ALA A 228 3.53 -0.13 -2.17
CA ALA A 228 3.15 -1.46 -2.62
C ALA A 228 2.30 -1.34 -3.89
N GLU A 229 2.86 -1.71 -5.02
CA GLU A 229 2.16 -1.68 -6.31
C GLU A 229 1.39 -0.37 -6.57
N PRO A 230 2.07 0.79 -6.54
CA PRO A 230 1.41 2.09 -6.66
C PRO A 230 0.73 2.26 -8.01
N SER A 231 -0.44 2.93 -8.04
CA SER A 231 -1.08 3.26 -9.31
C SER A 231 -0.10 3.88 -10.29
N GLY A 232 0.03 3.24 -11.44
CA GLY A 232 1.02 3.55 -12.48
C GLY A 232 0.55 3.05 -13.86
N PRO A 233 1.46 3.02 -14.81
CA PRO A 233 2.74 3.73 -14.87
C PRO A 233 2.58 5.26 -15.02
N PRO A 234 3.66 6.03 -15.01
CA PRO A 234 3.62 7.47 -15.24
C PRO A 234 2.96 7.84 -16.58
N PHE A 235 2.22 8.95 -16.62
CA PHE A 235 1.62 9.62 -17.77
C PHE A 235 0.52 8.88 -18.52
N ARG A 236 0.45 7.58 -18.48
CA ARG A 236 -0.61 6.78 -19.15
C ARG A 236 -0.91 5.49 -18.40
N ASN A 237 -2.05 4.90 -18.71
CA ASN A 237 -2.42 3.58 -18.21
C ASN A 237 -1.70 2.48 -19.00
N ALA A 238 -1.62 1.27 -18.41
CA ALA A 238 -1.10 0.06 -19.03
C ALA A 238 -1.97 -1.14 -18.65
N VAL A 239 -1.80 -2.25 -19.36
CA VAL A 239 -2.50 -3.55 -19.19
C VAL A 239 -4.00 -3.45 -19.49
N PHE A 240 -4.77 -2.62 -18.79
CA PHE A 240 -6.23 -2.49 -18.96
C PHE A 240 -6.64 -1.26 -19.79
N GLY A 241 -5.74 -0.71 -20.55
CA GLY A 241 -5.94 0.43 -21.41
C GLY A 241 -4.67 1.27 -21.54
N THR A 242 -4.70 2.25 -22.45
CA THR A 242 -3.56 3.12 -22.77
C THR A 242 -3.90 4.60 -22.65
N GLN A 243 -5.03 4.93 -22.04
CA GLN A 243 -5.47 6.33 -21.88
C GLN A 243 -4.46 7.11 -21.03
N PRO A 244 -4.29 8.42 -21.27
CA PRO A 244 -3.55 9.29 -20.39
C PRO A 244 -4.02 9.20 -18.95
N GLY A 245 -3.11 9.33 -18.01
CA GLY A 245 -3.37 9.35 -16.57
C GLY A 245 -2.13 9.80 -15.84
N ARG A 246 -2.29 10.25 -14.59
CA ARG A 246 -1.16 10.75 -13.79
C ARG A 246 -0.33 11.79 -14.55
N LEU A 247 -1.03 12.79 -15.10
CA LEU A 247 -0.42 13.77 -15.99
C LEU A 247 0.70 14.60 -15.35
N TRP A 248 0.77 14.61 -14.01
CA TRP A 248 1.87 15.19 -13.24
C TRP A 248 2.99 14.16 -12.95
N GLY A 249 3.17 13.19 -13.82
CA GLY A 249 4.12 12.09 -13.69
C GLY A 249 3.54 10.92 -12.92
N VAL A 250 3.53 10.98 -11.60
CA VAL A 250 3.03 9.91 -10.71
C VAL A 250 1.72 10.25 -9.98
N THR A 251 1.11 11.42 -10.28
CA THR A 251 -0.11 11.93 -9.65
C THR A 251 -1.09 12.51 -10.67
N GLU A 252 -2.36 12.58 -10.31
CA GLU A 252 -3.39 13.29 -11.08
C GLU A 252 -3.47 14.77 -10.67
N THR A 253 -2.94 15.14 -9.51
CA THR A 253 -2.91 16.51 -8.97
C THR A 253 -1.51 17.10 -9.07
N PRO A 254 -1.38 18.45 -9.08
CA PRO A 254 -0.09 19.12 -9.15
C PRO A 254 0.88 18.69 -8.06
N MET A 255 2.16 18.61 -8.43
CA MET A 255 3.31 18.40 -7.54
C MET A 255 4.31 19.54 -7.73
N ALA A 256 5.11 19.81 -6.72
CA ALA A 256 6.20 20.79 -6.81
C ALA A 256 7.38 20.25 -7.62
N TYR A 257 7.74 20.95 -8.71
CA TYR A 257 8.88 20.63 -9.56
C TYR A 257 9.93 21.73 -9.60
N THR A 258 11.16 21.36 -9.85
CA THR A 258 12.26 22.26 -10.18
C THR A 258 12.89 21.84 -11.53
N PRO A 259 12.89 22.71 -12.57
CA PRO A 259 12.15 23.97 -12.67
C PRO A 259 10.64 23.81 -12.51
N ALA A 260 9.96 24.88 -12.05
CA ALA A 260 8.53 24.83 -11.75
C ALA A 260 7.67 24.42 -12.95
N VAL A 261 6.56 23.74 -12.68
CA VAL A 261 5.54 23.31 -13.65
C VAL A 261 4.22 23.95 -13.28
N SER A 262 3.62 24.69 -14.20
CA SER A 262 2.30 25.29 -14.02
C SER A 262 1.19 24.51 -14.72
N ASN A 263 1.54 23.76 -15.76
CA ASN A 263 0.61 22.94 -16.52
C ASN A 263 1.27 21.55 -16.75
N PRO A 264 0.55 20.45 -16.62
CA PRO A 264 1.14 19.13 -16.86
C PRO A 264 1.70 18.96 -18.28
N LYS A 265 1.22 19.72 -19.28
CA LYS A 265 1.76 19.73 -20.64
C LYS A 265 3.19 20.30 -20.73
N ASP A 266 3.63 21.02 -19.69
CA ASP A 266 5.01 21.54 -19.62
C ASP A 266 6.03 20.45 -19.27
N ILE A 267 5.55 19.26 -18.86
CA ILE A 267 6.37 18.07 -18.65
C ILE A 267 6.47 17.34 -19.99
N ALA A 268 7.49 17.69 -20.79
CA ALA A 268 7.77 16.96 -22.03
C ALA A 268 8.08 15.49 -21.73
N THR A 269 7.48 14.59 -22.48
CA THR A 269 7.62 13.14 -22.26
C THR A 269 8.15 12.44 -23.50
N VAL A 270 8.83 11.32 -23.29
CA VAL A 270 9.35 10.43 -24.33
C VAL A 270 9.11 8.98 -23.92
N GLU A 271 8.70 8.16 -24.89
CA GLU A 271 8.61 6.71 -24.69
C GLU A 271 9.97 6.06 -24.94
N GLU A 272 10.33 5.08 -24.11
CA GLU A 272 11.54 4.27 -24.34
C GLU A 272 11.43 3.49 -25.66
N SER A 273 12.54 3.37 -26.40
CA SER A 273 12.57 2.64 -27.67
C SER A 273 12.32 1.13 -27.49
N THR A 274 12.78 0.57 -26.38
CA THR A 274 12.67 -0.86 -26.04
C THR A 274 12.10 -1.04 -24.62
N ALA A 275 11.42 -2.15 -24.38
CA ALA A 275 11.06 -2.57 -23.04
C ALA A 275 12.26 -3.18 -22.32
N ASP A 276 12.27 -3.14 -20.98
CA ASP A 276 13.36 -3.69 -20.16
C ASP A 276 13.44 -5.22 -20.17
N GLY A 277 12.40 -5.88 -20.63
CA GLY A 277 12.35 -7.34 -20.69
C GLY A 277 11.04 -7.88 -21.27
N PRO A 278 10.91 -9.20 -21.38
CA PRO A 278 9.70 -9.82 -21.88
C PRO A 278 8.51 -9.51 -20.96
N ASN A 279 7.34 -9.31 -21.55
CA ASN A 279 6.09 -9.01 -20.84
C ASN A 279 6.10 -7.72 -19.99
N LEU A 280 7.08 -6.83 -20.22
CA LEU A 280 7.15 -5.51 -19.63
C LEU A 280 6.74 -4.44 -20.64
N VAL A 281 6.10 -3.37 -20.15
CA VAL A 281 5.76 -2.24 -21.01
C VAL A 281 6.99 -1.34 -21.24
N LYS A 282 6.98 -0.60 -22.34
CA LYS A 282 7.91 0.52 -22.55
C LYS A 282 7.52 1.65 -21.63
N CYS A 283 8.47 2.22 -20.91
CA CYS A 283 8.19 3.30 -19.99
C CYS A 283 8.05 4.64 -20.70
N MET A 284 7.06 5.42 -20.29
CA MET A 284 7.03 6.86 -20.52
C MET A 284 7.88 7.53 -19.45
N LYS A 285 8.79 8.41 -19.85
CA LYS A 285 9.66 9.19 -18.96
C LYS A 285 9.66 10.65 -19.37
N GLN A 286 10.22 11.52 -18.55
CA GLN A 286 10.46 12.90 -18.96
C GLN A 286 11.52 12.95 -20.07
N ALA A 287 11.33 13.85 -21.05
CA ALA A 287 12.42 14.24 -21.92
C ALA A 287 13.50 14.99 -21.12
N GLU A 288 14.77 14.85 -21.53
CA GLU A 288 15.86 15.56 -20.86
C GLU A 288 15.93 17.03 -21.32
N PRO A 289 16.29 17.97 -20.44
CA PRO A 289 16.64 17.76 -19.03
C PRO A 289 15.39 17.55 -18.13
N ALA A 290 15.39 16.44 -17.38
CA ALA A 290 14.26 16.07 -16.54
C ALA A 290 14.10 16.99 -15.32
N ARG A 291 12.87 17.42 -15.08
CA ARG A 291 12.49 18.19 -13.88
C ARG A 291 12.55 17.31 -12.64
N LYS A 292 12.87 17.91 -11.50
CA LYS A 292 13.00 17.21 -10.22
C LYS A 292 11.78 17.45 -9.35
N LEU A 293 11.28 16.43 -8.66
CA LEU A 293 10.25 16.54 -7.64
C LEU A 293 10.86 17.22 -6.40
N THR A 294 10.65 18.53 -6.28
CA THR A 294 11.38 19.40 -5.34
C THR A 294 11.36 18.89 -3.90
N ASN A 295 10.18 18.50 -3.43
CA ASN A 295 9.94 18.14 -2.02
C ASN A 295 10.21 16.65 -1.72
N LEU A 296 10.45 15.83 -2.75
CA LEU A 296 10.72 14.39 -2.61
C LEU A 296 12.19 14.03 -2.83
N GLN A 297 13.05 15.01 -3.14
CA GLN A 297 14.48 14.75 -3.35
C GLN A 297 15.09 14.13 -2.09
N ASN A 298 15.86 13.07 -2.27
CA ASN A 298 16.52 12.31 -1.21
C ASN A 298 15.59 11.57 -0.23
N LEU A 299 14.26 11.67 -0.39
CA LEU A 299 13.33 10.88 0.41
C LEU A 299 13.53 9.38 0.08
N PRO A 300 13.79 8.51 1.08
CA PRO A 300 13.85 7.08 0.86
C PRO A 300 12.49 6.54 0.44
N VAL A 301 12.45 5.85 -0.70
CA VAL A 301 11.23 5.26 -1.25
C VAL A 301 11.48 3.82 -1.64
N LEU A 302 10.64 2.90 -1.17
CA LEU A 302 10.55 1.54 -1.67
C LEU A 302 9.33 1.44 -2.58
N VAL A 303 9.53 1.06 -3.84
CA VAL A 303 8.48 0.58 -4.74
C VAL A 303 8.67 -0.93 -4.89
N PHE A 304 7.62 -1.72 -4.78
CA PHE A 304 7.73 -3.15 -5.08
C PHE A 304 6.51 -3.65 -5.85
N SER A 305 6.71 -4.70 -6.64
CA SER A 305 5.68 -5.39 -7.40
C SER A 305 5.68 -6.88 -7.13
N ALA A 306 4.52 -7.51 -7.24
CA ALA A 306 4.31 -8.94 -7.06
C ALA A 306 4.33 -9.66 -8.41
N GLU A 307 4.90 -10.88 -8.42
CA GLU A 307 5.19 -11.68 -9.62
C GLU A 307 3.99 -11.87 -10.55
N ALA A 308 2.82 -12.18 -9.99
CA ALA A 308 1.61 -12.50 -10.75
C ALA A 308 0.62 -11.32 -10.87
N SER A 309 0.97 -10.18 -10.33
CA SER A 309 0.15 -8.96 -10.43
C SER A 309 0.22 -8.35 -11.82
N TYR A 310 -0.84 -7.63 -12.21
CA TYR A 310 -0.79 -6.78 -13.41
C TYR A 310 0.22 -5.62 -13.28
N HIS A 311 0.61 -5.28 -12.06
CA HIS A 311 1.67 -4.31 -11.76
C HIS A 311 3.06 -4.79 -12.16
N ALA A 312 3.31 -6.10 -12.19
CA ALA A 312 4.58 -6.67 -12.66
C ALA A 312 4.99 -6.15 -14.04
N ALA A 313 4.00 -5.85 -14.89
CA ALA A 313 4.25 -5.35 -16.23
C ALA A 313 4.81 -3.92 -16.28
N TYR A 314 4.61 -3.08 -15.22
CA TYR A 314 4.89 -1.64 -15.36
C TYR A 314 5.44 -0.89 -14.12
N ASP A 315 5.48 -1.45 -12.92
CA ASP A 315 5.92 -0.68 -11.74
C ASP A 315 7.40 -0.28 -11.79
N HIS A 316 8.22 -0.99 -12.58
CA HIS A 316 9.58 -0.56 -12.91
C HIS A 316 9.62 0.84 -13.55
N CYS A 317 8.59 1.21 -14.32
CA CYS A 317 8.47 2.54 -14.91
C CYS A 317 8.25 3.62 -13.85
N THR A 318 7.43 3.34 -12.83
CA THR A 318 7.22 4.25 -11.69
C THR A 318 8.55 4.50 -10.96
N ALA A 319 9.30 3.44 -10.68
CA ALA A 319 10.61 3.55 -10.02
C ALA A 319 11.63 4.31 -10.88
N LYS A 320 11.69 4.05 -12.20
CA LYS A 320 12.54 4.80 -13.12
C LYS A 320 12.22 6.29 -13.13
N TYR A 321 10.92 6.61 -13.22
CA TYR A 321 10.48 8.01 -13.19
C TYR A 321 10.87 8.71 -11.89
N LEU A 322 10.64 8.09 -10.74
CA LEU A 322 11.02 8.65 -9.45
C LEU A 322 12.53 8.93 -9.39
N LYS A 323 13.37 8.00 -9.84
CA LYS A 323 14.82 8.18 -9.92
C LYS A 323 15.19 9.33 -10.85
N GLN A 324 14.60 9.40 -12.05
CA GLN A 324 14.82 10.50 -12.99
C GLN A 324 14.43 11.84 -12.38
N ALA A 325 13.35 11.88 -11.59
CA ALA A 325 12.87 13.05 -10.87
C ALA A 325 13.66 13.36 -9.57
N GLY A 326 14.77 12.67 -9.29
CA GLY A 326 15.68 12.95 -8.16
C GLY A 326 15.27 12.32 -6.83
N VAL A 327 14.32 11.39 -6.83
CA VAL A 327 13.88 10.65 -5.62
C VAL A 327 14.80 9.46 -5.39
N LYS A 328 15.17 9.19 -4.12
CA LYS A 328 15.95 8.01 -3.73
C LYS A 328 15.04 6.78 -3.70
N ALA A 329 14.68 6.25 -4.87
CA ALA A 329 13.75 5.14 -5.00
C ALA A 329 14.50 3.82 -5.22
N ASP A 330 14.19 2.82 -4.38
CA ASP A 330 14.51 1.41 -4.62
C ASP A 330 13.33 0.72 -5.29
N PHE A 331 13.62 -0.25 -6.15
CA PHE A 331 12.60 -1.10 -6.76
C PHE A 331 12.90 -2.57 -6.47
N VAL A 332 11.91 -3.29 -5.94
CA VAL A 332 12.00 -4.72 -5.63
C VAL A 332 10.90 -5.45 -6.36
N ARG A 333 11.25 -6.45 -7.16
CA ARG A 333 10.33 -7.48 -7.59
C ARG A 333 10.32 -8.56 -6.50
N LEU A 334 9.14 -8.93 -6.01
CA LEU A 334 9.05 -9.91 -4.92
C LEU A 334 9.67 -11.25 -5.30
N GLU A 335 9.55 -11.67 -6.55
CA GLU A 335 10.17 -12.90 -7.07
C GLU A 335 11.70 -12.90 -7.02
N ASP A 336 12.35 -11.73 -7.18
CA ASP A 336 13.80 -11.57 -7.05
C ASP A 336 14.25 -11.67 -5.59
N ALA A 337 13.35 -11.37 -4.65
CA ALA A 337 13.55 -11.58 -3.22
C ALA A 337 13.16 -13.00 -2.74
N GLY A 338 12.81 -13.90 -3.67
CA GLY A 338 12.39 -15.26 -3.37
C GLY A 338 10.91 -15.41 -3.00
N ILE A 339 10.13 -14.34 -2.99
CA ILE A 339 8.70 -14.30 -2.63
C ILE A 339 7.88 -14.42 -3.91
N LYS A 340 7.25 -15.56 -4.15
CA LYS A 340 6.66 -15.91 -5.45
C LYS A 340 5.16 -16.18 -5.38
N GLY A 341 4.52 -16.07 -6.56
CA GLY A 341 3.12 -16.43 -6.76
C GLY A 341 2.11 -15.41 -6.23
N ASN A 342 2.54 -14.23 -5.83
CA ASN A 342 1.67 -13.18 -5.31
C ASN A 342 0.97 -12.41 -6.43
N GLY A 343 -0.34 -12.14 -6.23
CA GLY A 343 -1.12 -11.20 -7.01
C GLY A 343 -1.09 -9.80 -6.40
N HIS A 344 -2.06 -8.96 -6.82
CA HIS A 344 -2.13 -7.57 -6.40
C HIS A 344 -2.43 -7.35 -4.90
N MET A 345 -3.11 -8.30 -4.26
CA MET A 345 -3.57 -8.15 -2.87
C MET A 345 -2.58 -8.72 -1.84
N VAL A 346 -1.31 -8.40 -2.00
CA VAL A 346 -0.16 -8.95 -1.25
C VAL A 346 -0.35 -9.00 0.27
N MET A 347 -1.08 -8.04 0.87
CA MET A 347 -1.27 -7.94 2.32
C MET A 347 -2.27 -8.95 2.88
N ILE A 348 -3.08 -9.59 2.03
CA ILE A 348 -4.06 -10.61 2.45
C ILE A 348 -3.72 -12.02 1.97
N GLU A 349 -2.67 -12.18 1.18
CA GLU A 349 -2.25 -13.46 0.60
C GLU A 349 -1.53 -14.35 1.61
N LYS A 350 -1.33 -15.65 1.28
CA LYS A 350 -0.84 -16.68 2.22
C LYS A 350 0.47 -16.32 2.90
N ASN A 351 1.39 -15.72 2.15
CA ASN A 351 2.73 -15.32 2.59
C ASN A 351 2.84 -13.82 2.93
N ASN A 352 1.72 -13.16 3.29
CA ASN A 352 1.68 -11.73 3.58
C ASN A 352 2.73 -11.28 4.61
N LEU A 353 3.05 -12.11 5.61
CA LEU A 353 4.03 -11.77 6.65
C LEU A 353 5.48 -11.85 6.15
N GLU A 354 5.78 -12.68 5.13
CA GLU A 354 7.10 -12.68 4.48
C GLU A 354 7.34 -11.34 3.77
N ILE A 355 6.31 -10.80 3.12
CA ILE A 355 6.36 -9.48 2.48
C ILE A 355 6.50 -8.38 3.54
N ALA A 356 5.76 -8.46 4.64
CA ALA A 356 5.91 -7.53 5.76
C ALA A 356 7.33 -7.56 6.35
N ALA A 357 7.95 -8.75 6.45
CA ALA A 357 9.33 -8.91 6.90
C ALA A 357 10.34 -8.27 5.93
N MET A 358 10.16 -8.44 4.61
CA MET A 358 10.96 -7.76 3.59
C MET A 358 10.86 -6.23 3.73
N ILE A 359 9.65 -5.70 3.88
CA ILE A 359 9.42 -4.27 4.11
C ILE A 359 10.14 -3.81 5.38
N ASN A 360 9.98 -4.53 6.50
CA ASN A 360 10.65 -4.19 7.76
C ASN A 360 12.18 -4.16 7.62
N GLY A 361 12.76 -5.15 6.95
CA GLY A 361 14.21 -5.18 6.68
C GLY A 361 14.68 -3.99 5.85
N TRP A 362 13.88 -3.55 4.87
CA TRP A 362 14.19 -2.35 4.09
C TRP A 362 14.09 -1.09 4.95
N LEU A 363 13.06 -0.97 5.79
CA LEU A 363 12.87 0.16 6.71
C LEU A 363 14.04 0.28 7.68
N ASP A 364 14.46 -0.82 8.31
CA ASP A 364 15.59 -0.85 9.27
C ASP A 364 16.92 -0.41 8.64
N LYS A 365 17.09 -0.68 7.35
CA LYS A 365 18.29 -0.28 6.59
C LYS A 365 18.26 1.19 6.16
N ASN A 366 17.10 1.73 5.80
CA ASN A 366 17.00 3.01 5.08
C ASN A 366 16.42 4.16 5.91
N ILE A 367 15.72 3.87 7.03
CA ILE A 367 15.06 4.88 7.89
C ILE A 367 15.74 4.91 9.25
N ARG A 368 16.39 6.05 9.57
CA ARG A 368 17.15 6.25 10.82
C ARG A 368 16.59 7.42 11.60
#